data_6c705fab5e53c9d234b5c276e510a7b1
#
_entry.id   6c705fab5e53c9d234b5c276e510a7b1
#
_cell.length_a   1.000
_cell.length_b   1.000
_cell.length_c   1.000
_cell.angle_alpha   90.00
_cell.angle_beta   90.00
_cell.angle_gamma   90.00
#
_symmetry.space_group_name_H-M   'P 1'
#
loop_
_entity.id
_entity.type
_entity.pdbx_description
1 polymer ?
#
loop_
_entity_poly.entity_id
_entity_poly.type
_entity_poly.pdbx_seq_one_letter_code
_entity_poly.pdbx_strand_id
1 'polypeptide(L)'
;MSILLFLSAMVAVAHPSHREKIPYPSEKCYIFQVMLKDKNGTPFTLDKPSAYLSQRALERRARQGLKVDSTDLPVSPVYLKRLSRYDISIVGVSKWNNAVLVSGTDLQQLVRLVKVPFVKSVKQVWVSPDSVYEPEGREVVHEDFRKWDSVPGKFFGAANEQTKMLHAQALHTRGYDGKGFVIAVLDGGFMNVDKIPAFASVNILGTHDFVVGSRQNVYREMDHGTKVLSTMALNQPEVFRGTAPGASYWLLRCEDGASEYPVEEFYWAEAAEFADSVGADIISSSLGYHAYDDPTASYKYADQDGKTALISRTASLLAGKGIVMVNSAGNDGRDTWKKINFPADASNILSVGAVSLNGLNAPFSSIGPTADGRIKPDVMAPGCPDAVVGGRGTIVYCNGTSFAAPLISGMVACLWQAFPKKTALQIMNMVRKLGNNASTPDNIFGYGIPNFEKVFETANQQK
;
A
#
# COMPACT_ATOMS: atom_id res chain seq x y z
N MET A 1 -50.95 -6.27 -0.61
CA MET A 1 -49.99 -7.30 -0.13
C MET A 1 -49.02 -7.52 -1.28
N SER A 2 -47.99 -6.69 -1.37
CA SER A 2 -46.99 -6.74 -2.43
C SER A 2 -45.69 -7.23 -1.80
N ILE A 3 -45.26 -8.43 -2.25
CA ILE A 3 -44.04 -9.08 -1.84
C ILE A 3 -42.90 -8.42 -2.56
N LEU A 4 -42.06 -7.64 -1.87
CA LEU A 4 -40.76 -7.18 -2.37
C LEU A 4 -39.80 -8.37 -2.31
N LEU A 5 -39.45 -8.89 -3.49
CA LEU A 5 -38.32 -9.79 -3.65
C LEU A 5 -37.01 -8.98 -3.47
N PHE A 6 -36.34 -9.18 -2.35
CA PHE A 6 -34.94 -8.79 -2.20
C PHE A 6 -34.08 -9.75 -3.03
N LEU A 7 -33.64 -9.32 -4.21
CA LEU A 7 -32.50 -9.95 -4.88
C LEU A 7 -31.26 -9.63 -4.06
N SER A 8 -30.78 -10.63 -3.30
CA SER A 8 -29.43 -10.62 -2.74
C SER A 8 -28.45 -10.73 -3.91
N ALA A 9 -27.86 -9.61 -4.33
CA ALA A 9 -26.69 -9.63 -5.17
C ALA A 9 -25.56 -10.26 -4.35
N MET A 10 -25.32 -11.56 -4.54
CA MET A 10 -24.04 -12.18 -4.18
C MET A 10 -22.97 -11.43 -4.97
N VAL A 11 -22.16 -10.64 -4.25
CA VAL A 11 -20.90 -10.16 -4.77
C VAL A 11 -20.03 -11.39 -4.95
N ALA A 12 -19.97 -11.88 -6.16
CA ALA A 12 -19.00 -12.86 -6.55
C ALA A 12 -17.61 -12.22 -6.32
N VAL A 13 -16.90 -12.66 -5.29
CA VAL A 13 -15.44 -12.75 -5.40
C VAL A 13 -15.25 -13.50 -6.71
N ALA A 14 -14.66 -12.86 -7.70
CA ALA A 14 -14.37 -13.49 -8.97
C ALA A 14 -13.40 -14.65 -8.69
N HIS A 15 -13.96 -15.82 -8.43
CA HIS A 15 -13.17 -17.04 -8.51
C HIS A 15 -12.66 -17.10 -9.95
N PRO A 16 -11.37 -17.31 -10.16
CA PRO A 16 -10.82 -17.44 -11.50
C PRO A 16 -11.56 -18.58 -12.20
N SER A 17 -12.35 -18.22 -13.21
CA SER A 17 -13.09 -19.17 -14.03
C SER A 17 -12.10 -20.08 -14.73
N HIS A 18 -12.08 -21.37 -14.39
CA HIS A 18 -11.49 -22.47 -15.15
C HIS A 18 -10.03 -22.31 -15.63
N ARG A 19 -9.11 -21.83 -14.75
CA ARG A 19 -7.68 -21.94 -15.05
C ARG A 19 -7.19 -23.34 -14.79
N GLU A 20 -6.47 -23.90 -15.76
CA GLU A 20 -5.79 -25.18 -15.56
C GLU A 20 -4.56 -24.97 -14.64
N LYS A 21 -4.38 -25.87 -13.68
CA LYS A 21 -3.15 -25.91 -12.89
C LYS A 21 -2.11 -26.69 -13.68
N ILE A 22 -1.00 -26.05 -13.95
CA ILE A 22 0.18 -26.65 -14.57
C ILE A 22 1.26 -26.90 -13.51
N PRO A 23 2.13 -27.92 -13.68
CA PRO A 23 3.28 -28.10 -12.81
C PRO A 23 4.13 -26.82 -12.75
N TYR A 24 4.71 -26.55 -11.59
CA TYR A 24 5.62 -25.41 -11.46
C TYR A 24 6.77 -25.57 -12.48
N PRO A 25 7.10 -24.54 -13.26
CA PRO A 25 7.95 -24.70 -14.46
C PRO A 25 9.44 -24.86 -14.17
N SER A 26 9.87 -24.87 -12.92
CA SER A 26 11.26 -25.01 -12.52
C SER A 26 11.46 -26.05 -11.41
N GLU A 27 12.73 -26.37 -11.10
CA GLU A 27 13.07 -27.20 -9.95
C GLU A 27 12.58 -26.57 -8.63
N LYS A 28 12.39 -27.42 -7.60
CA LYS A 28 12.01 -26.96 -6.26
C LYS A 28 12.98 -25.90 -5.76
N CYS A 29 12.47 -24.71 -5.50
CA CYS A 29 13.25 -23.55 -5.06
C CYS A 29 12.72 -23.04 -3.73
N TYR A 30 13.61 -22.51 -2.92
CA TYR A 30 13.30 -21.94 -1.61
C TYR A 30 13.83 -20.51 -1.54
N ILE A 31 13.08 -19.62 -0.87
CA ILE A 31 13.57 -18.30 -0.52
C ILE A 31 13.67 -18.19 0.99
N PHE A 32 14.82 -17.70 1.44
CA PHE A 32 15.11 -17.46 2.84
C PHE A 32 15.40 -15.99 3.11
N GLN A 33 14.84 -15.50 4.18
CA GLN A 33 15.24 -14.24 4.79
C GLN A 33 16.43 -14.47 5.70
N VAL A 34 17.54 -13.79 5.41
CA VAL A 34 18.76 -13.81 6.21
C VAL A 34 18.90 -12.46 6.90
N MET A 35 18.70 -12.44 8.22
CA MET A 35 18.93 -11.25 9.04
C MET A 35 20.42 -11.12 9.35
N LEU A 36 20.96 -9.91 9.22
CA LEU A 36 22.37 -9.62 9.51
C LEU A 36 22.52 -8.98 10.90
N LYS A 37 23.66 -9.18 11.54
CA LYS A 37 23.94 -8.65 12.89
C LYS A 37 24.14 -7.14 12.91
N ASP A 38 24.85 -6.64 11.89
CA ASP A 38 25.26 -5.24 11.75
C ASP A 38 25.49 -4.88 10.27
N LYS A 39 25.99 -3.68 10.02
CA LYS A 39 26.35 -3.17 8.69
C LYS A 39 27.87 -2.94 8.57
N ASN A 40 28.69 -3.66 9.31
CA ASN A 40 30.14 -3.49 9.31
C ASN A 40 30.73 -3.70 7.91
N GLY A 41 31.73 -2.86 7.56
CA GLY A 41 32.35 -2.87 6.25
C GLY A 41 31.52 -2.19 5.15
N THR A 42 30.42 -1.50 5.48
CA THR A 42 29.75 -0.60 4.53
C THR A 42 30.65 0.60 4.21
N PRO A 43 30.81 0.98 2.94
CA PRO A 43 31.53 2.20 2.56
C PRO A 43 30.69 3.47 2.72
N PHE A 44 29.39 3.31 3.00
CA PHE A 44 28.45 4.42 3.14
C PHE A 44 28.53 5.02 4.55
N THR A 45 28.36 6.34 4.63
CA THR A 45 28.40 7.09 5.91
C THR A 45 27.19 8.01 6.02
N LEU A 46 26.84 8.38 7.25
CA LEU A 46 25.73 9.30 7.51
C LEU A 46 26.04 10.74 7.03
N ASP A 47 27.31 11.09 6.87
CA ASP A 47 27.73 12.42 6.41
C ASP A 47 27.59 12.62 4.89
N LYS A 48 27.42 11.51 4.14
CA LYS A 48 27.26 11.54 2.68
C LYS A 48 25.99 10.83 2.23
N PRO A 49 24.80 11.23 2.70
CA PRO A 49 23.55 10.53 2.42
C PRO A 49 23.12 10.60 0.95
N SER A 50 23.63 11.55 0.16
CA SER A 50 23.38 11.63 -1.29
C SER A 50 23.93 10.44 -2.08
N ALA A 51 24.77 9.59 -1.47
CA ALA A 51 25.25 8.36 -2.08
C ALA A 51 24.18 7.25 -2.14
N TYR A 52 23.09 7.36 -1.36
CA TYR A 52 22.04 6.33 -1.27
C TYR A 52 20.62 6.88 -1.10
N LEU A 53 20.44 8.20 -1.07
CA LEU A 53 19.15 8.88 -1.06
C LEU A 53 19.11 9.94 -2.14
N SER A 54 17.99 10.07 -2.85
CA SER A 54 17.81 11.12 -3.84
C SER A 54 17.78 12.51 -3.18
N GLN A 55 18.04 13.54 -3.97
CA GLN A 55 17.96 14.94 -3.52
C GLN A 55 16.56 15.24 -2.94
N ARG A 56 15.49 14.77 -3.57
CA ARG A 56 14.11 14.93 -3.09
C ARG A 56 13.89 14.27 -1.72
N ALA A 57 14.46 13.08 -1.48
CA ALA A 57 14.37 12.41 -0.19
C ALA A 57 15.08 13.19 0.92
N LEU A 58 16.22 13.81 0.61
CA LEU A 58 16.96 14.65 1.55
C LEU A 58 16.20 15.96 1.85
N GLU A 59 15.63 16.59 0.83
CA GLU A 59 14.82 17.80 0.97
C GLU A 59 13.54 17.54 1.78
N ARG A 60 12.86 16.39 1.57
CA ARG A 60 11.70 15.98 2.37
C ARG A 60 12.06 15.88 3.85
N ARG A 61 13.19 15.25 4.20
CA ARG A 61 13.67 15.16 5.58
C ARG A 61 14.03 16.54 6.14
N ALA A 62 14.82 17.34 5.39
CA ALA A 62 15.25 18.67 5.82
C ALA A 62 14.06 19.58 6.11
N ARG A 63 13.05 19.59 5.24
CA ARG A 63 11.80 20.36 5.41
C ARG A 63 11.07 20.03 6.72
N GLN A 64 11.23 18.80 7.21
CA GLN A 64 10.59 18.30 8.43
C GLN A 64 11.53 18.28 9.65
N GLY A 65 12.78 18.74 9.51
CA GLY A 65 13.78 18.70 10.58
C GLY A 65 14.27 17.30 10.95
N LEU A 66 14.14 16.33 10.04
CA LEU A 66 14.52 14.93 10.25
C LEU A 66 15.96 14.70 9.79
N LYS A 67 16.68 13.87 10.54
CA LYS A 67 18.05 13.46 10.21
C LYS A 67 18.07 12.06 9.61
N VAL A 68 19.09 11.80 8.80
CA VAL A 68 19.45 10.44 8.36
C VAL A 68 20.04 9.69 9.54
N ASP A 69 19.72 8.41 9.68
CA ASP A 69 20.19 7.56 10.76
C ASP A 69 20.78 6.23 10.23
N SER A 70 21.27 5.38 11.13
CA SER A 70 21.93 4.11 10.77
C SER A 70 21.03 3.13 10.01
N THR A 71 19.70 3.24 10.12
CA THR A 71 18.79 2.39 9.36
C THR A 71 18.82 2.73 7.87
N ASP A 72 19.11 3.99 7.52
CA ASP A 72 19.20 4.45 6.12
C ASP A 72 20.43 3.92 5.39
N LEU A 73 21.51 3.54 6.11
CA LEU A 73 22.72 2.99 5.49
C LEU A 73 22.39 1.70 4.73
N PRO A 74 22.88 1.54 3.49
CA PRO A 74 22.76 0.27 2.76
C PRO A 74 23.33 -0.92 3.53
N VAL A 75 22.81 -2.10 3.26
CA VAL A 75 23.39 -3.37 3.75
C VAL A 75 24.86 -3.45 3.29
N SER A 76 25.73 -4.00 4.14
CA SER A 76 27.18 -4.09 3.85
C SER A 76 27.47 -4.86 2.56
N PRO A 77 28.06 -4.22 1.54
CA PRO A 77 28.47 -4.91 0.31
C PRO A 77 29.47 -6.05 0.57
N VAL A 78 30.23 -5.94 1.66
CA VAL A 78 31.19 -7.00 2.07
C VAL A 78 30.41 -8.27 2.46
N TYR A 79 29.28 -8.11 3.15
CA TYR A 79 28.43 -9.24 3.53
C TYR A 79 27.72 -9.84 2.32
N LEU A 80 27.21 -9.01 1.42
CA LEU A 80 26.60 -9.48 0.17
C LEU A 80 27.60 -10.30 -0.66
N LYS A 81 28.84 -9.77 -0.85
CA LYS A 81 29.92 -10.48 -1.54
C LYS A 81 30.34 -11.79 -0.87
N ARG A 82 30.23 -11.87 0.47
CA ARG A 82 30.52 -13.12 1.20
C ARG A 82 29.40 -14.13 1.03
N LEU A 83 28.15 -13.70 1.07
CA LEU A 83 26.99 -14.58 0.83
C LEU A 83 27.00 -15.13 -0.60
N SER A 84 27.37 -14.34 -1.61
CA SER A 84 27.43 -14.81 -3.01
C SER A 84 28.55 -15.86 -3.29
N ARG A 85 29.35 -16.25 -2.29
CA ARG A 85 30.28 -17.38 -2.41
C ARG A 85 29.63 -18.74 -2.13
N TYR A 86 28.42 -18.73 -1.56
CA TYR A 86 27.61 -19.92 -1.44
C TYR A 86 26.83 -20.12 -2.74
N ASP A 87 26.38 -21.32 -2.99
CA ASP A 87 25.56 -21.62 -4.18
C ASP A 87 24.11 -21.16 -3.93
N ILE A 88 23.93 -19.84 -3.91
CA ILE A 88 22.69 -19.12 -3.67
C ILE A 88 22.63 -17.87 -4.55
N SER A 89 21.42 -17.43 -4.85
CA SER A 89 21.17 -16.13 -5.48
C SER A 89 20.66 -15.13 -4.45
N ILE A 90 21.22 -13.91 -4.43
CA ILE A 90 20.67 -12.80 -3.67
C ILE A 90 19.56 -12.19 -4.51
N VAL A 91 18.32 -12.21 -4.00
CA VAL A 91 17.12 -11.82 -4.74
C VAL A 91 16.40 -10.61 -4.14
N GLY A 92 16.85 -10.12 -2.96
CA GLY A 92 16.31 -8.92 -2.33
C GLY A 92 17.22 -8.41 -1.20
N VAL A 93 17.15 -7.11 -0.89
CA VAL A 93 17.97 -6.46 0.14
C VAL A 93 17.19 -5.36 0.85
N SER A 94 16.91 -5.52 2.15
CA SER A 94 16.26 -4.51 2.99
C SER A 94 17.28 -3.82 3.89
N LYS A 95 17.48 -2.51 3.68
CA LYS A 95 18.39 -1.69 4.49
C LYS A 95 17.83 -1.41 5.88
N TRP A 96 16.53 -1.15 6.02
CA TRP A 96 15.91 -0.84 7.31
C TRP A 96 15.82 -2.05 8.22
N ASN A 97 15.59 -3.23 7.66
CA ASN A 97 15.57 -4.49 8.39
C ASN A 97 16.96 -5.13 8.53
N ASN A 98 17.98 -4.60 7.84
CA ASN A 98 19.31 -5.18 7.73
C ASN A 98 19.26 -6.66 7.38
N ALA A 99 18.58 -6.97 6.30
CA ALA A 99 18.25 -8.32 5.88
C ALA A 99 18.44 -8.50 4.38
N VAL A 100 18.59 -9.76 3.98
CA VAL A 100 18.78 -10.17 2.58
C VAL A 100 17.83 -11.32 2.29
N LEU A 101 17.17 -11.30 1.12
CA LEU A 101 16.54 -12.49 0.57
C LEU A 101 17.56 -13.27 -0.27
N VAL A 102 17.62 -14.55 -0.01
CA VAL A 102 18.44 -15.50 -0.78
C VAL A 102 17.58 -16.63 -1.29
N SER A 103 17.80 -17.05 -2.53
CA SER A 103 17.15 -18.19 -3.13
C SER A 103 18.14 -19.29 -3.48
N GLY A 104 17.67 -20.54 -3.49
CA GLY A 104 18.45 -21.72 -3.86
C GLY A 104 17.61 -22.97 -3.86
N THR A 105 18.16 -24.06 -4.42
CA THR A 105 17.50 -25.36 -4.51
C THR A 105 17.92 -26.32 -3.38
N ASP A 106 19.09 -26.09 -2.77
CA ASP A 106 19.55 -26.89 -1.60
C ASP A 106 19.08 -26.29 -0.28
N LEU A 107 18.00 -26.85 0.26
CA LEU A 107 17.42 -26.47 1.55
C LEU A 107 18.44 -26.54 2.70
N GLN A 108 19.31 -27.58 2.71
CA GLN A 108 20.28 -27.74 3.81
C GLN A 108 21.35 -26.65 3.78
N GLN A 109 21.79 -26.24 2.60
CA GLN A 109 22.73 -25.15 2.44
C GLN A 109 22.13 -23.82 2.94
N LEU A 110 20.89 -23.53 2.55
CA LEU A 110 20.19 -22.33 3.01
C LEU A 110 20.09 -22.28 4.54
N VAL A 111 19.68 -23.37 5.18
CA VAL A 111 19.61 -23.47 6.65
C VAL A 111 20.99 -23.28 7.31
N ARG A 112 22.07 -23.79 6.69
CA ARG A 112 23.44 -23.65 7.22
C ARG A 112 23.96 -22.19 7.22
N LEU A 113 23.32 -21.28 6.49
CA LEU A 113 23.72 -19.85 6.50
C LEU A 113 23.65 -19.24 7.91
N VAL A 114 22.89 -19.81 8.83
CA VAL A 114 22.87 -19.36 10.24
C VAL A 114 24.23 -19.48 10.95
N LYS A 115 25.14 -20.35 10.43
CA LYS A 115 26.48 -20.53 10.96
C LYS A 115 27.49 -19.45 10.48
N VAL A 116 27.08 -18.63 9.53
CA VAL A 116 27.93 -17.53 9.00
C VAL A 116 28.08 -16.46 10.10
N PRO A 117 29.30 -16.03 10.46
CA PRO A 117 29.52 -15.20 11.66
C PRO A 117 28.73 -13.90 11.72
N PHE A 118 28.43 -13.25 10.59
CA PHE A 118 27.68 -12.00 10.53
C PHE A 118 26.18 -12.21 10.34
N VAL A 119 25.70 -13.45 10.23
CA VAL A 119 24.27 -13.78 10.16
C VAL A 119 23.71 -13.86 11.57
N LYS A 120 22.57 -13.22 11.81
CA LYS A 120 21.83 -13.23 13.07
C LYS A 120 20.81 -14.36 13.13
N SER A 121 20.03 -14.51 12.05
CA SER A 121 19.01 -15.56 11.92
C SER A 121 18.69 -15.82 10.44
N VAL A 122 18.10 -16.99 10.19
CA VAL A 122 17.67 -17.43 8.88
C VAL A 122 16.24 -17.98 9.03
N LYS A 123 15.33 -17.55 8.18
CA LYS A 123 13.94 -17.99 8.15
C LYS A 123 13.52 -18.30 6.72
N GLN A 124 12.94 -19.47 6.48
CA GLN A 124 12.28 -19.74 5.21
C GLN A 124 11.05 -18.84 5.11
N VAL A 125 10.90 -18.14 3.98
CA VAL A 125 9.80 -17.21 3.74
C VAL A 125 8.98 -17.57 2.50
N TRP A 126 9.50 -18.47 1.67
CA TRP A 126 8.79 -18.98 0.51
C TRP A 126 9.34 -20.32 0.05
N VAL A 127 8.50 -21.12 -0.58
CA VAL A 127 8.87 -22.35 -1.28
C VAL A 127 8.06 -22.43 -2.56
N SER A 128 8.68 -22.86 -3.67
CA SER A 128 7.97 -23.01 -4.94
C SER A 128 6.80 -24.00 -4.77
N PRO A 129 5.59 -23.64 -5.22
CA PRO A 129 4.44 -24.54 -5.20
C PRO A 129 4.69 -25.74 -6.13
N ASP A 130 3.94 -26.82 -5.95
CA ASP A 130 4.02 -27.98 -6.86
C ASP A 130 3.35 -27.70 -8.20
N SER A 131 2.39 -26.77 -8.22
CA SER A 131 1.68 -26.35 -9.42
C SER A 131 1.29 -24.87 -9.33
N VAL A 132 1.19 -24.21 -10.48
CA VAL A 132 0.69 -22.85 -10.62
C VAL A 132 -0.47 -22.80 -11.58
N TYR A 133 -1.30 -21.76 -11.46
CA TYR A 133 -2.30 -21.52 -12.50
C TYR A 133 -1.60 -20.99 -13.76
N GLU A 134 -2.11 -21.43 -14.92
CA GLU A 134 -1.65 -20.88 -16.19
C GLU A 134 -1.77 -19.34 -16.14
N PRO A 135 -0.71 -18.59 -16.54
CA PRO A 135 -0.73 -17.13 -16.47
C PRO A 135 -1.90 -16.55 -17.28
N GLU A 136 -2.64 -15.64 -16.70
CA GLU A 136 -3.64 -14.90 -17.45
C GLU A 136 -2.99 -14.12 -18.60
N GLY A 137 -3.62 -14.20 -19.76
CA GLY A 137 -3.33 -13.25 -20.81
C GLY A 137 -3.70 -11.84 -20.35
N ARG A 138 -2.96 -10.85 -20.80
CA ARG A 138 -3.29 -9.43 -20.56
C ARG A 138 -4.72 -9.17 -21.03
N GLU A 139 -5.58 -8.66 -20.16
CA GLU A 139 -6.93 -8.26 -20.54
C GLU A 139 -6.90 -7.22 -21.65
N VAL A 140 -7.81 -7.35 -22.62
CA VAL A 140 -7.92 -6.38 -23.70
C VAL A 140 -8.62 -5.14 -23.17
N VAL A 141 -8.08 -3.96 -23.49
CA VAL A 141 -8.76 -2.70 -23.22
C VAL A 141 -9.93 -2.56 -24.16
N HIS A 142 -11.14 -2.60 -23.63
CA HIS A 142 -12.38 -2.61 -24.42
C HIS A 142 -12.96 -1.22 -24.63
N GLU A 143 -12.65 -0.24 -23.77
CA GLU A 143 -13.31 1.05 -23.78
C GLU A 143 -12.35 2.22 -23.85
N ASP A 144 -12.77 3.19 -24.64
CA ASP A 144 -12.20 4.52 -24.68
C ASP A 144 -12.98 5.39 -23.66
N PHE A 145 -12.29 5.98 -22.68
CA PHE A 145 -12.91 6.84 -21.67
C PHE A 145 -13.73 7.99 -22.28
N ARG A 146 -13.47 8.40 -23.52
CA ARG A 146 -14.27 9.38 -24.25
C ARG A 146 -15.70 8.93 -24.52
N LYS A 147 -15.98 7.63 -24.36
CA LYS A 147 -17.31 7.03 -24.44
C LYS A 147 -17.98 6.86 -23.10
N TRP A 148 -17.28 7.19 -22.00
CA TRP A 148 -17.91 7.15 -20.68
C TRP A 148 -18.92 8.29 -20.56
N ASP A 149 -20.05 7.99 -19.93
CA ASP A 149 -21.09 8.98 -19.70
C ASP A 149 -20.58 10.06 -18.74
N SER A 150 -20.79 11.31 -19.13
CA SER A 150 -20.62 12.40 -18.20
C SER A 150 -21.78 12.43 -17.20
N VAL A 151 -21.50 12.91 -15.98
CA VAL A 151 -22.51 13.15 -14.93
C VAL A 151 -22.58 14.66 -14.73
N PRO A 152 -23.42 15.38 -15.52
CA PRO A 152 -23.45 16.83 -15.51
C PRO A 152 -23.69 17.41 -14.09
N GLY A 153 -22.92 18.44 -13.73
CA GLY A 153 -22.96 19.07 -12.41
C GLY A 153 -22.31 18.27 -11.29
N LYS A 154 -21.71 17.11 -11.58
CA LYS A 154 -20.95 16.32 -10.61
C LYS A 154 -19.45 16.51 -10.83
N PHE A 155 -18.82 17.33 -9.99
CA PHE A 155 -17.40 17.70 -10.10
C PHE A 155 -16.44 16.50 -10.22
N PHE A 156 -16.76 15.39 -9.56
CA PHE A 156 -15.98 14.16 -9.59
C PHE A 156 -16.55 13.07 -10.52
N GLY A 157 -17.62 13.36 -11.28
CA GLY A 157 -18.28 12.40 -12.15
C GLY A 157 -18.80 11.17 -11.41
N ALA A 158 -18.48 9.97 -11.90
CA ALA A 158 -18.87 8.70 -11.27
C ALA A 158 -18.34 8.56 -9.83
N ALA A 159 -17.18 9.15 -9.52
CA ALA A 159 -16.59 9.12 -8.18
C ALA A 159 -17.20 10.16 -7.21
N ASN A 160 -18.28 10.86 -7.59
CA ASN A 160 -18.81 11.99 -6.83
C ASN A 160 -19.27 11.62 -5.42
N GLU A 161 -19.99 10.52 -5.24
CA GLU A 161 -20.59 10.20 -3.94
C GLU A 161 -19.52 9.80 -2.91
N GLN A 162 -18.49 9.05 -3.34
CA GLN A 162 -17.37 8.67 -2.47
C GLN A 162 -16.50 9.88 -2.08
N THR A 163 -16.27 10.81 -2.99
CA THR A 163 -15.46 12.02 -2.73
C THR A 163 -16.23 13.10 -1.97
N LYS A 164 -17.55 13.19 -2.18
CA LYS A 164 -18.44 14.11 -1.47
C LYS A 164 -18.45 13.81 0.03
N MET A 165 -18.44 12.56 0.44
CA MET A 165 -18.44 12.17 1.86
C MET A 165 -17.19 12.70 2.61
N LEU A 166 -16.07 12.85 1.91
CA LEU A 166 -14.83 13.41 2.43
C LEU A 166 -14.75 14.95 2.27
N HIS A 167 -15.75 15.58 1.66
CA HIS A 167 -15.74 17.00 1.28
C HIS A 167 -14.51 17.37 0.42
N ALA A 168 -14.11 16.48 -0.49
CA ALA A 168 -12.91 16.60 -1.30
C ALA A 168 -12.92 17.87 -2.18
N GLN A 169 -14.09 18.27 -2.69
CA GLN A 169 -14.24 19.46 -3.53
C GLN A 169 -13.75 20.74 -2.84
N ALA A 170 -13.85 20.83 -1.52
CA ALA A 170 -13.44 22.01 -0.78
C ALA A 170 -11.95 22.33 -0.91
N LEU A 171 -11.08 21.30 -1.03
CA LEU A 171 -9.66 21.47 -1.31
C LEU A 171 -9.41 21.75 -2.80
N HIS A 172 -10.04 20.99 -3.69
CA HIS A 172 -9.85 21.13 -5.14
C HIS A 172 -10.25 22.50 -5.68
N THR A 173 -11.38 23.05 -5.22
CA THR A 173 -11.83 24.41 -5.61
C THR A 173 -10.90 25.53 -5.14
N ARG A 174 -10.03 25.25 -4.16
CA ARG A 174 -8.97 26.16 -3.69
C ARG A 174 -7.63 25.89 -4.38
N GLY A 175 -7.59 25.01 -5.39
CA GLY A 175 -6.38 24.67 -6.15
C GLY A 175 -5.47 23.63 -5.49
N TYR A 176 -5.93 22.94 -4.45
CA TYR A 176 -5.20 21.86 -3.80
C TYR A 176 -5.64 20.50 -4.36
N ASP A 177 -4.92 20.02 -5.35
CA ASP A 177 -5.19 18.78 -6.09
C ASP A 177 -4.06 17.74 -5.96
N GLY A 178 -3.14 17.96 -5.03
CA GLY A 178 -1.96 17.12 -4.78
C GLY A 178 -0.72 17.52 -5.56
N LYS A 179 -0.76 18.59 -6.36
CA LYS A 179 0.37 19.06 -7.17
C LYS A 179 1.63 19.30 -6.33
N GLY A 180 2.76 18.77 -6.82
CA GLY A 180 4.06 18.86 -6.15
C GLY A 180 4.34 17.73 -5.15
N PHE A 181 3.34 16.91 -4.83
CA PHE A 181 3.48 15.73 -3.98
C PHE A 181 3.66 14.46 -4.80
N VAL A 182 4.40 13.50 -4.24
CA VAL A 182 4.67 12.19 -4.84
C VAL A 182 4.03 11.11 -3.98
N ILE A 183 3.15 10.32 -4.58
CA ILE A 183 2.50 9.17 -3.97
C ILE A 183 3.11 7.89 -4.55
N ALA A 184 3.67 7.03 -3.71
CA ALA A 184 4.03 5.68 -4.10
C ALA A 184 2.86 4.75 -3.81
N VAL A 185 2.37 4.06 -4.83
CA VAL A 185 1.29 3.07 -4.73
C VAL A 185 1.93 1.69 -4.68
N LEU A 186 1.75 0.99 -3.55
CA LEU A 186 2.23 -0.37 -3.32
C LEU A 186 1.06 -1.33 -3.50
N ASP A 187 1.15 -2.24 -4.49
CA ASP A 187 0.03 -3.10 -4.88
C ASP A 187 0.50 -4.37 -5.61
N GLY A 188 -0.43 -5.26 -5.96
CA GLY A 188 -0.16 -6.52 -6.66
C GLY A 188 0.06 -6.39 -8.18
N GLY A 189 -0.31 -5.24 -8.78
CA GLY A 189 -0.16 -5.00 -10.20
C GLY A 189 -1.00 -3.83 -10.69
N PHE A 190 -0.70 -3.35 -11.91
CA PHE A 190 -1.30 -2.15 -12.50
C PHE A 190 -1.74 -2.43 -13.95
N MET A 191 -2.47 -3.53 -14.15
CA MET A 191 -2.85 -4.02 -15.47
C MET A 191 -3.38 -2.91 -16.36
N ASN A 192 -2.78 -2.77 -17.54
CA ASN A 192 -3.18 -1.86 -18.62
C ASN A 192 -3.16 -0.36 -18.30
N VAL A 193 -2.61 0.11 -17.17
CA VAL A 193 -2.47 1.54 -16.90
C VAL A 193 -1.73 2.25 -18.04
N ASP A 194 -0.76 1.58 -18.68
CA ASP A 194 -0.03 2.07 -19.86
C ASP A 194 -0.83 2.07 -21.16
N LYS A 195 -2.05 1.50 -21.17
CA LYS A 195 -2.90 1.34 -22.37
C LYS A 195 -4.25 2.03 -22.23
N ILE A 196 -4.77 2.15 -21.00
CA ILE A 196 -6.07 2.79 -20.78
C ILE A 196 -5.93 4.29 -21.00
N PRO A 197 -6.62 4.89 -22.01
CA PRO A 197 -6.44 6.28 -22.36
C PRO A 197 -6.70 7.27 -21.23
N ALA A 198 -7.56 6.93 -20.26
CA ALA A 198 -7.86 7.77 -19.11
C ALA A 198 -6.64 8.05 -18.23
N PHE A 199 -5.65 7.15 -18.19
CA PHE A 199 -4.41 7.34 -17.44
C PHE A 199 -3.31 8.09 -18.21
N ALA A 200 -3.50 8.40 -19.49
CA ALA A 200 -2.47 9.04 -20.32
C ALA A 200 -2.01 10.41 -19.79
N SER A 201 -2.86 11.11 -19.03
CA SER A 201 -2.52 12.39 -18.41
C SER A 201 -1.96 12.27 -16.98
N VAL A 202 -1.93 11.07 -16.42
CA VAL A 202 -1.40 10.84 -15.06
C VAL A 202 0.12 10.93 -15.07
N ASN A 203 0.68 11.72 -14.16
CA ASN A 203 2.12 11.85 -14.05
C ASN A 203 2.74 10.67 -13.31
N ILE A 204 3.04 9.59 -14.06
CA ILE A 204 3.73 8.40 -13.55
C ILE A 204 5.24 8.62 -13.69
N LEU A 205 5.94 8.70 -12.55
CA LEU A 205 7.39 8.92 -12.49
C LEU A 205 8.19 7.65 -12.84
N GLY A 206 7.61 6.49 -12.63
CA GLY A 206 8.19 5.21 -12.98
C GLY A 206 7.49 4.06 -12.28
N THR A 207 7.98 2.85 -12.56
CA THR A 207 7.48 1.60 -12.02
C THR A 207 8.61 0.74 -11.50
N HIS A 208 8.34 -0.13 -10.54
CA HIS A 208 9.26 -1.17 -10.13
C HIS A 208 8.51 -2.42 -9.67
N ASP A 209 9.07 -3.58 -9.95
CA ASP A 209 8.53 -4.88 -9.56
C ASP A 209 9.51 -5.58 -8.62
N PHE A 210 9.09 -5.80 -7.38
CA PHE A 210 9.90 -6.43 -6.33
C PHE A 210 9.66 -7.93 -6.23
N VAL A 211 8.66 -8.47 -6.94
CA VAL A 211 8.32 -9.89 -6.88
C VAL A 211 9.37 -10.71 -7.64
N VAL A 212 10.02 -11.63 -6.94
CA VAL A 212 11.07 -12.49 -7.51
C VAL A 212 10.50 -13.40 -8.59
N GLY A 213 11.22 -13.50 -9.70
CA GLY A 213 10.81 -14.34 -10.83
C GLY A 213 9.74 -13.71 -11.73
N SER A 214 9.29 -12.50 -11.45
CA SER A 214 8.34 -11.77 -12.29
C SER A 214 8.94 -11.37 -13.64
N ARG A 215 8.05 -11.05 -14.60
CA ARG A 215 8.46 -10.53 -15.93
C ARG A 215 8.89 -9.07 -15.89
N GLN A 216 8.99 -8.47 -14.69
CA GLN A 216 9.34 -7.06 -14.46
C GLN A 216 8.42 -6.06 -15.22
N ASN A 217 7.16 -6.41 -15.40
CA ASN A 217 6.19 -5.58 -16.08
C ASN A 217 4.90 -5.47 -15.27
N VAL A 218 4.87 -4.48 -14.40
CA VAL A 218 3.73 -4.21 -13.50
C VAL A 218 2.39 -4.02 -14.23
N TYR A 219 2.43 -3.69 -15.53
CA TYR A 219 1.23 -3.46 -16.36
C TYR A 219 0.60 -4.75 -16.93
N ARG A 220 1.17 -5.91 -16.63
CA ARG A 220 0.64 -7.22 -17.05
C ARG A 220 0.05 -8.01 -15.91
N GLU A 221 0.29 -7.56 -14.70
CA GLU A 221 -0.15 -8.22 -13.50
C GLU A 221 -1.53 -7.69 -13.07
N MET A 222 -2.06 -8.16 -11.96
CA MET A 222 -3.39 -7.86 -11.42
C MET A 222 -3.90 -6.43 -11.69
N ASP A 223 -5.21 -6.26 -11.87
CA ASP A 223 -5.81 -4.94 -12.09
C ASP A 223 -6.19 -4.22 -10.78
N HIS A 224 -5.87 -4.82 -9.62
CA HIS A 224 -6.22 -4.25 -8.33
C HIS A 224 -5.59 -2.86 -8.14
N GLY A 225 -4.28 -2.71 -8.39
CA GLY A 225 -3.61 -1.42 -8.32
C GLY A 225 -4.06 -0.42 -9.39
N THR A 226 -4.58 -0.87 -10.54
CA THR A 226 -5.22 -0.02 -11.54
C THR A 226 -6.47 0.65 -10.95
N LYS A 227 -7.32 -0.16 -10.28
CA LYS A 227 -8.51 0.31 -9.57
C LYS A 227 -8.15 1.29 -8.46
N VAL A 228 -7.17 0.93 -7.63
CA VAL A 228 -6.65 1.77 -6.54
C VAL A 228 -6.12 3.11 -7.08
N LEU A 229 -5.27 3.08 -8.11
CA LEU A 229 -4.72 4.29 -8.73
C LEU A 229 -5.81 5.21 -9.28
N SER A 230 -6.87 4.63 -9.88
CA SER A 230 -7.96 5.40 -10.48
C SER A 230 -8.65 6.33 -9.48
N THR A 231 -8.80 5.90 -8.22
CA THR A 231 -9.48 6.68 -7.18
C THR A 231 -8.72 7.94 -6.77
N MET A 232 -7.41 7.99 -7.08
CA MET A 232 -6.55 9.14 -6.78
C MET A 232 -6.21 9.97 -8.02
N ALA A 233 -5.83 9.31 -9.10
CA ALA A 233 -5.00 9.90 -10.15
C ALA A 233 -5.77 10.43 -11.36
N LEU A 234 -6.95 9.89 -11.67
CA LEU A 234 -7.69 10.26 -12.86
C LEU A 234 -8.17 11.73 -12.81
N ASN A 235 -8.18 12.37 -13.96
CA ASN A 235 -8.59 13.77 -14.10
C ASN A 235 -9.46 13.96 -15.35
N GLN A 236 -10.66 13.38 -15.33
CA GLN A 236 -11.68 13.54 -16.36
C GLN A 236 -12.90 14.24 -15.72
N PRO A 237 -12.93 15.61 -15.72
CA PRO A 237 -14.00 16.37 -15.07
C PRO A 237 -15.38 15.91 -15.51
N GLU A 238 -16.33 15.82 -14.57
CA GLU A 238 -17.69 15.35 -14.77
C GLU A 238 -17.84 13.90 -15.30
N VAL A 239 -16.73 13.20 -15.54
CA VAL A 239 -16.72 11.79 -15.98
C VAL A 239 -16.17 10.91 -14.86
N PHE A 240 -14.90 11.11 -14.50
CA PHE A 240 -14.25 10.45 -13.38
C PHE A 240 -13.04 11.27 -12.93
N ARG A 241 -13.08 11.79 -11.72
CA ARG A 241 -11.95 12.50 -11.12
C ARG A 241 -11.56 11.84 -9.79
N GLY A 242 -10.27 11.60 -9.61
CA GLY A 242 -9.69 11.10 -8.37
C GLY A 242 -9.44 12.21 -7.34
N THR A 243 -8.97 11.80 -6.16
CA THR A 243 -8.77 12.70 -5.01
C THR A 243 -7.48 13.51 -5.08
N ALA A 244 -6.48 13.11 -5.90
CA ALA A 244 -5.22 13.84 -6.08
C ALA A 244 -4.74 13.83 -7.55
N PRO A 245 -5.54 14.35 -8.50
CA PRO A 245 -5.22 14.28 -9.93
C PRO A 245 -3.99 15.08 -10.33
N GLY A 246 -3.53 16.01 -9.51
CA GLY A 246 -2.31 16.81 -9.73
C GLY A 246 -1.04 16.20 -9.13
N ALA A 247 -1.13 15.10 -8.36
CA ALA A 247 0.03 14.42 -7.78
C ALA A 247 0.84 13.65 -8.83
N SER A 248 2.06 13.31 -8.46
CA SER A 248 2.92 12.39 -9.24
C SER A 248 2.93 11.02 -8.59
N TYR A 249 3.10 9.95 -9.38
CA TYR A 249 2.93 8.58 -8.90
C TYR A 249 4.12 7.69 -9.21
N TRP A 250 4.54 6.88 -8.23
CA TRP A 250 5.34 5.68 -8.43
C TRP A 250 4.42 4.45 -8.31
N LEU A 251 4.53 3.50 -9.24
CA LEU A 251 3.74 2.27 -9.22
C LEU A 251 4.67 1.10 -8.87
N LEU A 252 4.50 0.55 -7.67
CA LEU A 252 5.41 -0.41 -7.08
C LEU A 252 4.67 -1.73 -6.83
N ARG A 253 5.02 -2.77 -7.60
CA ARG A 253 4.47 -4.10 -7.40
C ARG A 253 5.25 -4.83 -6.31
N CYS A 254 4.56 -5.30 -5.27
CA CYS A 254 5.17 -6.00 -4.14
C CYS A 254 4.31 -7.14 -3.58
N GLU A 255 3.33 -7.63 -4.35
CA GLU A 255 2.47 -8.76 -4.00
C GLU A 255 2.46 -9.76 -5.16
N ASP A 256 2.49 -11.05 -4.83
CA ASP A 256 2.40 -12.16 -5.77
C ASP A 256 1.00 -12.77 -5.74
N GLY A 257 0.16 -12.44 -6.71
CA GLY A 257 -1.21 -12.97 -6.78
C GLY A 257 -1.32 -14.49 -6.97
N ALA A 258 -0.22 -15.21 -7.05
CA ALA A 258 -0.20 -16.66 -7.22
C ALA A 258 -0.05 -17.42 -5.89
N SER A 259 0.42 -16.76 -4.83
CA SER A 259 0.69 -17.39 -3.52
C SER A 259 0.65 -16.35 -2.40
N GLU A 260 0.40 -16.79 -1.17
CA GLU A 260 0.39 -15.96 0.02
C GLU A 260 1.46 -16.44 1.00
N TYR A 261 2.64 -15.80 0.98
CA TYR A 261 3.79 -16.20 1.80
C TYR A 261 4.46 -14.99 2.49
N PRO A 262 5.18 -15.21 3.61
CA PRO A 262 5.89 -14.12 4.32
C PRO A 262 6.94 -13.38 3.50
N VAL A 263 7.32 -13.88 2.33
CA VAL A 263 8.22 -13.19 1.41
C VAL A 263 7.65 -11.85 0.93
N GLU A 264 6.33 -11.74 0.85
CA GLU A 264 5.63 -10.53 0.40
C GLU A 264 5.80 -9.37 1.38
N GLU A 265 5.93 -9.65 2.67
CA GLU A 265 6.32 -8.62 3.65
C GLU A 265 7.68 -8.01 3.32
N PHE A 266 8.60 -8.83 2.79
CA PHE A 266 9.91 -8.36 2.40
C PHE A 266 9.85 -7.54 1.11
N TYR A 267 9.10 -7.97 0.10
CA TYR A 267 8.86 -7.20 -1.13
C TYR A 267 8.23 -5.84 -0.81
N TRP A 268 7.26 -5.82 0.10
CA TRP A 268 6.65 -4.60 0.58
C TRP A 268 7.67 -3.68 1.28
N ALA A 269 8.55 -4.25 2.10
CA ALA A 269 9.59 -3.50 2.78
C ALA A 269 10.59 -2.88 1.79
N GLU A 270 11.00 -3.62 0.77
CA GLU A 270 11.86 -3.10 -0.31
C GLU A 270 11.16 -1.98 -1.10
N ALA A 271 9.87 -2.15 -1.40
CA ALA A 271 9.07 -1.14 -2.07
C ALA A 271 8.95 0.15 -1.24
N ALA A 272 8.73 0.04 0.08
CA ALA A 272 8.68 1.18 0.99
C ALA A 272 10.05 1.90 1.10
N GLU A 273 11.14 1.15 1.15
CA GLU A 273 12.52 1.68 1.16
C GLU A 273 12.88 2.35 -0.16
N PHE A 274 12.42 1.80 -1.29
CA PHE A 274 12.57 2.40 -2.61
C PHE A 274 11.79 3.73 -2.68
N ALA A 275 10.51 3.72 -2.26
CA ALA A 275 9.66 4.91 -2.21
C ALA A 275 10.31 6.03 -1.38
N ASP A 276 10.91 5.68 -0.22
CA ASP A 276 11.71 6.61 0.57
C ASP A 276 12.90 7.16 -0.21
N SER A 277 13.66 6.29 -0.87
CA SER A 277 14.91 6.63 -1.55
C SER A 277 14.68 7.54 -2.76
N VAL A 278 13.59 7.35 -3.51
CA VAL A 278 13.21 8.19 -4.66
C VAL A 278 12.50 9.48 -4.24
N GLY A 279 12.14 9.62 -2.96
CA GLY A 279 11.59 10.85 -2.41
C GLY A 279 10.07 10.94 -2.44
N ALA A 280 9.34 9.83 -2.36
CA ALA A 280 7.89 9.87 -2.17
C ALA A 280 7.54 10.57 -0.85
N ASP A 281 6.46 11.35 -0.86
CA ASP A 281 5.94 12.03 0.33
C ASP A 281 4.89 11.16 1.04
N ILE A 282 4.16 10.35 0.27
CA ILE A 282 3.07 9.50 0.72
C ILE A 282 3.27 8.09 0.17
N ILE A 283 2.99 7.08 0.98
CA ILE A 283 2.80 5.70 0.54
C ILE A 283 1.33 5.36 0.71
N SER A 284 0.71 4.89 -0.38
CA SER A 284 -0.64 4.31 -0.41
C SER A 284 -0.52 2.81 -0.61
N SER A 285 -0.92 2.02 0.38
CA SER A 285 -0.88 0.57 0.31
C SER A 285 -2.27 -0.01 0.59
N SER A 286 -2.75 -0.79 -0.35
CA SER A 286 -4.03 -1.49 -0.23
C SER A 286 -3.84 -2.98 0.02
N LEU A 287 -2.76 -3.33 0.72
CA LEU A 287 -2.31 -4.68 1.03
C LEU A 287 -2.41 -4.97 2.53
N GLY A 288 -2.50 -6.27 2.87
CA GLY A 288 -2.51 -6.65 4.26
C GLY A 288 -2.54 -8.16 4.47
N TYR A 289 -1.75 -8.64 5.42
CA TYR A 289 -1.50 -10.06 5.70
C TYR A 289 -1.88 -10.43 7.12
N HIS A 290 -2.32 -11.66 7.35
CA HIS A 290 -2.41 -12.30 8.67
C HIS A 290 -2.34 -13.82 8.55
N ALA A 291 -2.84 -14.39 7.47
CA ALA A 291 -2.81 -15.82 7.17
C ALA A 291 -1.99 -16.08 5.91
N TYR A 292 -1.22 -17.14 5.93
CA TYR A 292 -0.38 -17.57 4.82
C TYR A 292 -0.74 -18.97 4.37
N ASP A 293 -0.34 -19.35 3.16
CA ASP A 293 -0.52 -20.70 2.60
C ASP A 293 0.09 -21.78 3.50
N ASP A 294 1.20 -21.46 4.19
CA ASP A 294 1.69 -22.23 5.31
C ASP A 294 1.10 -21.67 6.63
N PRO A 295 0.13 -22.37 7.25
CA PRO A 295 -0.50 -21.88 8.48
C PRO A 295 0.48 -21.70 9.66
N THR A 296 1.64 -22.39 9.63
CA THR A 296 2.66 -22.26 10.68
C THR A 296 3.38 -20.91 10.63
N ALA A 297 3.36 -20.25 9.49
CA ALA A 297 3.90 -18.92 9.29
C ALA A 297 2.90 -17.81 9.62
N SER A 298 1.60 -18.14 9.75
CA SER A 298 0.51 -17.19 9.96
C SER A 298 0.60 -16.51 11.32
N TYR A 299 0.16 -15.25 11.35
CA TYR A 299 0.18 -14.42 12.56
C TYR A 299 -0.96 -14.75 13.52
N LYS A 300 -0.73 -14.45 14.79
CA LYS A 300 -1.74 -14.48 15.86
C LYS A 300 -2.11 -13.04 16.23
N TYR A 301 -3.27 -12.88 16.82
CA TYR A 301 -3.70 -11.56 17.30
C TYR A 301 -2.67 -10.89 18.24
N ALA A 302 -1.99 -11.69 19.08
CA ALA A 302 -0.95 -11.18 19.97
C ALA A 302 0.23 -10.50 19.25
N ASP A 303 0.42 -10.77 17.96
CA ASP A 303 1.49 -10.21 17.14
C ASP A 303 1.16 -8.81 16.60
N GLN A 304 -0.10 -8.33 16.79
CA GLN A 304 -0.55 -7.01 16.37
C GLN A 304 -0.08 -5.91 17.34
N ASP A 305 1.21 -5.67 17.37
CA ASP A 305 1.88 -4.70 18.25
C ASP A 305 2.65 -3.61 17.50
N GLY A 306 2.59 -3.61 16.16
CA GLY A 306 3.33 -2.71 15.27
C GLY A 306 4.84 -2.97 15.21
N LYS A 307 5.33 -4.09 15.75
CA LYS A 307 6.76 -4.41 15.90
C LYS A 307 7.10 -5.85 15.50
N THR A 308 6.24 -6.81 15.81
CA THR A 308 6.52 -8.24 15.61
C THR A 308 6.58 -8.58 14.13
N ALA A 309 5.59 -8.22 13.33
CA ALA A 309 5.62 -8.41 11.89
C ALA A 309 6.70 -7.53 11.22
N LEU A 310 7.41 -8.08 10.23
CA LEU A 310 8.44 -7.34 9.50
C LEU A 310 7.83 -6.12 8.80
N ILE A 311 6.71 -6.31 8.16
CA ILE A 311 5.98 -5.27 7.43
C ILE A 311 5.52 -4.14 8.37
N SER A 312 4.98 -4.46 9.55
CA SER A 312 4.51 -3.47 10.54
C SER A 312 5.66 -2.68 11.16
N ARG A 313 6.77 -3.36 11.45
CA ARG A 313 8.00 -2.71 11.92
C ARG A 313 8.52 -1.74 10.88
N THR A 314 8.55 -2.13 9.60
CA THR A 314 8.98 -1.29 8.49
C THR A 314 8.05 -0.09 8.32
N ALA A 315 6.73 -0.31 8.32
CA ALA A 315 5.72 0.75 8.22
C ALA A 315 5.84 1.78 9.34
N SER A 316 6.14 1.33 10.57
CA SER A 316 6.32 2.20 11.74
C SER A 316 7.51 3.16 11.63
N LEU A 317 8.49 2.89 10.75
CA LEU A 317 9.64 3.77 10.51
C LEU A 317 9.30 4.97 9.61
N LEU A 318 8.29 4.85 8.74
CA LEU A 318 8.04 5.78 7.64
C LEU A 318 7.81 7.24 8.09
N ALA A 319 7.08 7.45 9.18
CA ALA A 319 6.87 8.79 9.72
C ALA A 319 8.19 9.45 10.17
N GLY A 320 9.13 8.68 10.72
CA GLY A 320 10.48 9.11 11.05
C GLY A 320 11.34 9.42 9.82
N LYS A 321 10.96 8.93 8.65
CA LYS A 321 11.56 9.27 7.35
C LYS A 321 10.85 10.44 6.66
N GLY A 322 9.79 10.97 7.27
CA GLY A 322 9.01 12.10 6.77
C GLY A 322 7.95 11.72 5.74
N ILE A 323 7.49 10.48 5.76
CA ILE A 323 6.48 9.94 4.84
C ILE A 323 5.17 9.71 5.59
N VAL A 324 4.06 10.12 5.00
CA VAL A 324 2.73 9.68 5.45
C VAL A 324 2.44 8.32 4.83
N MET A 325 2.24 7.32 5.69
CA MET A 325 1.80 5.99 5.30
C MET A 325 0.28 5.88 5.51
N VAL A 326 -0.43 5.48 4.45
CA VAL A 326 -1.86 5.17 4.47
C VAL A 326 -2.05 3.72 4.04
N ASN A 327 -2.68 2.90 4.88
CA ASN A 327 -2.92 1.49 4.62
C ASN A 327 -4.38 1.11 4.81
N SER A 328 -4.87 0.19 4.00
CA SER A 328 -6.18 -0.43 4.20
C SER A 328 -6.22 -1.22 5.51
N ALA A 329 -7.36 -1.21 6.20
CA ALA A 329 -7.51 -1.90 7.49
C ALA A 329 -7.59 -3.43 7.36
N GLY A 330 -8.05 -3.92 6.20
CA GLY A 330 -8.37 -5.32 5.95
C GLY A 330 -9.86 -5.56 5.74
N ASN A 331 -10.21 -6.72 5.21
CA ASN A 331 -11.58 -7.06 4.79
C ASN A 331 -12.15 -8.28 5.54
N ASP A 332 -11.62 -8.58 6.72
CA ASP A 332 -11.91 -9.79 7.50
C ASP A 332 -13.01 -9.57 8.58
N GLY A 333 -13.72 -8.43 8.55
CA GLY A 333 -14.70 -8.08 9.55
C GLY A 333 -15.83 -9.12 9.74
N ARG A 334 -16.11 -9.95 8.72
CA ARG A 334 -17.06 -11.07 8.76
C ARG A 334 -16.42 -12.41 9.09
N ASP A 335 -15.11 -12.49 9.02
CA ASP A 335 -14.36 -13.72 9.21
C ASP A 335 -14.06 -13.96 10.69
N THR A 336 -13.48 -15.12 11.00
CA THR A 336 -13.10 -15.46 12.39
C THR A 336 -12.00 -14.55 12.91
N TRP A 337 -11.15 -14.01 12.04
CA TRP A 337 -10.09 -13.05 12.39
C TRP A 337 -10.65 -11.71 12.86
N LYS A 338 -11.55 -11.07 12.14
CA LYS A 338 -12.22 -9.79 12.41
C LYS A 338 -11.30 -8.58 12.59
N LYS A 339 -10.06 -8.78 12.92
CA LYS A 339 -9.10 -7.75 13.27
C LYS A 339 -8.46 -7.14 12.04
N ILE A 340 -7.85 -5.97 12.22
CA ILE A 340 -7.05 -5.35 11.18
C ILE A 340 -5.93 -6.30 10.72
N ASN A 341 -5.43 -6.11 9.51
CA ASN A 341 -4.31 -6.88 8.97
C ASN A 341 -2.98 -6.14 9.17
N PHE A 342 -1.87 -6.85 9.08
CA PHE A 342 -0.54 -6.26 9.05
C PHE A 342 -0.28 -5.66 7.65
N PRO A 343 0.19 -4.38 7.51
CA PRO A 343 0.76 -3.52 8.54
C PRO A 343 -0.22 -2.48 9.13
N ALA A 344 -1.54 -2.65 9.03
CA ALA A 344 -2.48 -1.67 9.57
C ALA A 344 -2.35 -1.46 11.10
N ASP A 345 -1.72 -2.41 11.81
CA ASP A 345 -1.37 -2.33 13.22
C ASP A 345 -0.15 -1.44 13.50
N ALA A 346 0.59 -1.02 12.47
CA ALA A 346 1.80 -0.22 12.65
C ALA A 346 1.52 1.11 13.37
N SER A 347 2.54 1.61 14.08
CA SER A 347 2.49 2.91 14.74
C SER A 347 2.74 4.03 13.72
N ASN A 348 2.15 5.21 14.00
CA ASN A 348 2.39 6.41 13.20
C ASN A 348 2.07 6.25 11.70
N ILE A 349 0.99 5.55 11.40
CA ILE A 349 0.39 5.45 10.06
C ILE A 349 -1.08 5.86 10.13
N LEU A 350 -1.74 5.98 8.98
CA LEU A 350 -3.20 6.03 8.86
C LEU A 350 -3.70 4.68 8.35
N SER A 351 -4.30 3.86 9.20
CA SER A 351 -5.07 2.70 8.78
C SER A 351 -6.51 3.12 8.48
N VAL A 352 -7.07 2.68 7.36
CA VAL A 352 -8.36 3.16 6.85
C VAL A 352 -9.35 2.02 6.74
N GLY A 353 -10.44 2.13 7.49
CA GLY A 353 -11.60 1.25 7.38
C GLY A 353 -12.59 1.73 6.32
N ALA A 354 -13.51 0.85 5.94
CA ALA A 354 -14.52 1.14 4.91
C ALA A 354 -15.89 1.41 5.50
N VAL A 355 -16.58 2.42 4.97
CA VAL A 355 -18.00 2.67 5.20
C VAL A 355 -18.79 2.60 3.89
N SER A 356 -20.10 2.35 4.02
CA SER A 356 -21.04 2.54 2.93
C SER A 356 -21.28 4.03 2.65
N LEU A 357 -21.90 4.35 1.51
CA LEU A 357 -22.27 5.72 1.17
C LEU A 357 -23.29 6.36 2.13
N ASN A 358 -23.89 5.59 3.04
CA ASN A 358 -24.73 6.07 4.14
C ASN A 358 -23.94 6.28 5.44
N GLY A 359 -22.61 6.13 5.44
CA GLY A 359 -21.76 6.30 6.62
C GLY A 359 -21.80 5.13 7.63
N LEU A 360 -22.42 4.01 7.27
CA LEU A 360 -22.44 2.81 8.11
C LEU A 360 -21.16 1.99 7.88
N ASN A 361 -20.64 1.39 8.95
CA ASN A 361 -19.49 0.48 8.82
C ASN A 361 -19.78 -0.61 7.80
N ALA A 362 -18.90 -0.81 6.85
CA ALA A 362 -19.00 -1.92 5.90
C ALA A 362 -18.75 -3.23 6.67
N PRO A 363 -19.65 -4.22 6.59
CA PRO A 363 -19.54 -5.42 7.43
C PRO A 363 -18.24 -6.22 7.26
N PHE A 364 -17.58 -6.09 6.12
CA PHE A 364 -16.28 -6.73 5.87
C PHE A 364 -15.10 -5.92 6.45
N SER A 365 -15.27 -4.63 6.75
CA SER A 365 -14.17 -3.80 7.25
C SER A 365 -13.61 -4.35 8.56
N SER A 366 -12.33 -4.66 8.56
CA SER A 366 -11.59 -5.13 9.74
C SER A 366 -11.57 -4.08 10.85
N ILE A 367 -11.59 -4.52 12.10
CA ILE A 367 -11.69 -3.68 13.29
C ILE A 367 -10.51 -3.86 14.25
N GLY A 368 -10.30 -2.88 15.11
CA GLY A 368 -9.36 -2.94 16.21
C GLY A 368 -9.92 -3.66 17.47
N PRO A 369 -9.33 -3.43 18.62
CA PRO A 369 -8.04 -2.78 18.81
C PRO A 369 -6.86 -3.62 18.33
N THR A 370 -5.65 -3.05 18.29
CA THR A 370 -4.41 -3.83 18.25
C THR A 370 -4.22 -4.62 19.54
N ALA A 371 -3.34 -5.61 19.56
CA ALA A 371 -3.08 -6.42 20.75
C ALA A 371 -2.50 -5.61 21.92
N ASP A 372 -1.78 -4.53 21.61
CA ASP A 372 -1.26 -3.57 22.59
C ASP A 372 -2.26 -2.44 22.94
N GLY A 373 -3.51 -2.56 22.51
CA GLY A 373 -4.63 -1.71 22.93
C GLY A 373 -4.81 -0.39 22.18
N ARG A 374 -4.08 -0.16 21.08
CA ARG A 374 -4.26 1.05 20.26
C ARG A 374 -5.55 1.00 19.46
N ILE A 375 -6.22 2.16 19.36
CA ILE A 375 -7.40 2.33 18.52
C ILE A 375 -7.00 2.16 17.05
N LYS A 376 -7.73 1.29 16.35
CA LYS A 376 -7.67 1.05 14.90
C LYS A 376 -9.06 0.67 14.39
N PRO A 377 -9.41 0.93 13.11
CA PRO A 377 -8.62 1.75 12.17
C PRO A 377 -8.44 3.18 12.68
N ASP A 378 -7.54 3.97 12.05
CA ASP A 378 -7.40 5.38 12.42
C ASP A 378 -8.59 6.21 11.95
N VAL A 379 -9.00 6.04 10.69
CA VAL A 379 -10.12 6.77 10.08
C VAL A 379 -10.91 5.87 9.14
N MET A 380 -12.07 6.35 8.73
CA MET A 380 -12.95 5.68 7.77
C MET A 380 -13.06 6.49 6.49
N ALA A 381 -13.25 5.80 5.37
CA ALA A 381 -13.64 6.42 4.11
C ALA A 381 -14.63 5.51 3.37
N PRO A 382 -15.34 5.99 2.34
CA PRO A 382 -16.14 5.14 1.48
C PRO A 382 -15.32 3.96 0.94
N GLY A 383 -15.95 2.83 0.84
CA GLY A 383 -15.36 1.58 0.34
C GLY A 383 -16.43 0.52 0.05
N CYS A 384 -17.73 0.94 0.01
CA CYS A 384 -18.82 0.00 -0.16
C CYS A 384 -20.10 0.68 -0.73
N PRO A 385 -20.30 0.67 -2.06
CA PRO A 385 -19.29 0.47 -3.09
C PRO A 385 -18.59 1.77 -3.50
N ASP A 386 -17.39 1.67 -4.07
CA ASP A 386 -16.69 2.76 -4.72
C ASP A 386 -16.64 2.58 -6.23
N ALA A 387 -16.80 3.68 -6.97
CA ALA A 387 -16.53 3.73 -8.40
C ALA A 387 -15.01 3.70 -8.62
N VAL A 388 -14.55 2.80 -9.50
CA VAL A 388 -13.13 2.62 -9.87
C VAL A 388 -13.01 2.31 -11.35
N VAL A 389 -11.80 2.43 -11.92
CA VAL A 389 -11.52 2.02 -13.30
C VAL A 389 -10.71 0.72 -13.27
N GLY A 390 -11.29 -0.34 -13.83
CA GLY A 390 -10.65 -1.65 -13.91
C GLY A 390 -9.68 -1.80 -15.07
N GLY A 391 -8.97 -2.93 -15.12
CA GLY A 391 -7.95 -3.23 -16.15
C GLY A 391 -8.45 -3.27 -17.58
N ARG A 392 -9.77 -3.38 -17.81
CA ARG A 392 -10.39 -3.25 -19.14
C ARG A 392 -10.64 -1.82 -19.58
N GLY A 393 -10.37 -0.83 -18.74
CA GLY A 393 -10.66 0.57 -19.02
C GLY A 393 -12.13 0.94 -18.82
N THR A 394 -12.88 0.17 -18.04
CA THR A 394 -14.29 0.40 -17.71
C THR A 394 -14.45 0.92 -16.29
N ILE A 395 -15.47 1.76 -16.06
CA ILE A 395 -15.90 2.14 -14.72
C ILE A 395 -16.68 0.96 -14.14
N VAL A 396 -16.23 0.48 -12.98
CA VAL A 396 -16.89 -0.58 -12.21
C VAL A 396 -17.05 -0.16 -10.74
N TYR A 397 -17.92 -0.84 -10.00
CA TYR A 397 -18.14 -0.58 -8.58
C TYR A 397 -17.61 -1.73 -7.75
N CYS A 398 -16.70 -1.43 -6.84
CA CYS A 398 -16.01 -2.42 -6.02
C CYS A 398 -16.19 -2.15 -4.53
N ASN A 399 -16.10 -3.22 -3.74
CA ASN A 399 -16.09 -3.15 -2.28
C ASN A 399 -14.68 -3.48 -1.76
N GLY A 400 -14.23 -2.76 -0.72
CA GLY A 400 -12.95 -3.05 -0.08
C GLY A 400 -12.38 -1.84 0.65
N THR A 401 -11.71 -2.09 1.77
CA THR A 401 -10.86 -1.09 2.43
C THR A 401 -9.72 -0.65 1.51
N SER A 402 -9.40 -1.47 0.51
CA SER A 402 -8.45 -1.18 -0.58
C SER A 402 -8.84 0.04 -1.42
N PHE A 403 -10.12 0.41 -1.47
CA PHE A 403 -10.58 1.60 -2.20
C PHE A 403 -10.78 2.79 -1.26
N ALA A 404 -11.09 2.55 0.00
CA ALA A 404 -11.15 3.57 1.04
C ALA A 404 -9.79 4.23 1.34
N ALA A 405 -8.74 3.44 1.45
CA ALA A 405 -7.39 3.91 1.76
C ALA A 405 -6.82 4.90 0.73
N PRO A 406 -6.89 4.65 -0.59
CA PRO A 406 -6.36 5.58 -1.58
C PRO A 406 -7.16 6.90 -1.62
N LEU A 407 -8.46 6.91 -1.33
CA LEU A 407 -9.21 8.18 -1.19
C LEU A 407 -8.57 9.06 -0.13
N ILE A 408 -8.21 8.50 1.03
CA ILE A 408 -7.50 9.22 2.10
C ILE A 408 -6.09 9.61 1.65
N SER A 409 -5.36 8.73 0.94
CA SER A 409 -4.01 9.03 0.43
C SER A 409 -3.99 10.27 -0.47
N GLY A 410 -4.94 10.36 -1.40
CA GLY A 410 -5.06 11.53 -2.27
C GLY A 410 -5.47 12.79 -1.51
N MET A 411 -6.41 12.68 -0.56
CA MET A 411 -6.79 13.81 0.29
C MET A 411 -5.66 14.29 1.20
N VAL A 412 -4.80 13.37 1.65
CA VAL A 412 -3.56 13.71 2.40
C VAL A 412 -2.63 14.55 1.53
N ALA A 413 -2.46 14.22 0.24
CA ALA A 413 -1.64 15.03 -0.67
C ALA A 413 -2.19 16.45 -0.82
N CYS A 414 -3.50 16.60 -1.00
CA CYS A 414 -4.17 17.89 -1.10
C CYS A 414 -4.07 18.69 0.22
N LEU A 415 -4.28 18.04 1.36
CA LEU A 415 -4.13 18.65 2.68
C LEU A 415 -2.69 19.13 2.91
N TRP A 416 -1.71 18.29 2.57
CA TRP A 416 -0.31 18.64 2.75
C TRP A 416 0.13 19.76 1.82
N GLN A 417 -0.42 19.80 0.60
CA GLN A 417 -0.23 20.92 -0.32
C GLN A 417 -0.75 22.25 0.29
N ALA A 418 -1.87 22.22 1.00
CA ALA A 418 -2.41 23.39 1.70
C ALA A 418 -1.58 23.79 2.94
N PHE A 419 -0.89 22.83 3.57
CA PHE A 419 -0.09 23.03 4.78
C PHE A 419 1.35 22.52 4.65
N PRO A 420 2.15 23.03 3.72
CA PRO A 420 3.44 22.44 3.32
C PRO A 420 4.53 22.47 4.40
N LYS A 421 4.34 23.27 5.46
CA LYS A 421 5.26 23.34 6.61
C LYS A 421 5.00 22.29 7.68
N LYS A 422 3.91 21.52 7.58
CA LYS A 422 3.59 20.47 8.55
C LYS A 422 4.43 19.22 8.27
N THR A 423 4.76 18.52 9.36
CA THR A 423 5.43 17.20 9.25
C THR A 423 4.42 16.10 8.92
N ALA A 424 4.91 14.94 8.50
CA ALA A 424 4.08 13.76 8.24
C ALA A 424 3.19 13.41 9.45
N LEU A 425 3.74 13.40 10.66
CA LEU A 425 2.98 13.15 11.88
C LEU A 425 1.91 14.22 12.14
N GLN A 426 2.21 15.49 11.88
CA GLN A 426 1.25 16.57 12.04
C GLN A 426 0.09 16.43 11.04
N ILE A 427 0.38 16.07 9.79
CA ILE A 427 -0.65 15.83 8.77
C ILE A 427 -1.55 14.66 9.17
N MET A 428 -0.99 13.52 9.58
CA MET A 428 -1.79 12.37 10.05
C MET A 428 -2.67 12.74 11.25
N ASN A 429 -2.15 13.51 12.18
CA ASN A 429 -2.95 13.99 13.32
C ASN A 429 -4.04 14.99 12.93
N MET A 430 -3.80 15.82 11.90
CA MET A 430 -4.85 16.67 11.34
C MET A 430 -5.96 15.81 10.74
N VAL A 431 -5.64 14.78 9.95
CA VAL A 431 -6.63 13.89 9.36
C VAL A 431 -7.50 13.23 10.44
N ARG A 432 -6.90 12.71 11.53
CA ARG A 432 -7.65 12.14 12.66
C ARG A 432 -8.59 13.17 13.31
N LYS A 433 -8.13 14.39 13.51
CA LYS A 433 -8.93 15.48 14.11
C LYS A 433 -10.10 15.95 13.25
N LEU A 434 -10.03 15.75 11.93
CA LEU A 434 -11.11 16.06 10.99
C LEU A 434 -12.23 15.02 11.00
N GLY A 435 -12.01 13.88 11.63
CA GLY A 435 -13.00 12.80 11.73
C GLY A 435 -14.21 13.18 12.55
N ASN A 436 -15.38 12.70 12.13
CA ASN A 436 -16.65 12.96 12.81
C ASN A 436 -16.82 12.21 14.15
N ASN A 437 -15.89 11.32 14.48
CA ASN A 437 -15.81 10.57 15.77
C ASN A 437 -14.56 10.97 16.58
N ALA A 438 -13.90 12.10 16.24
CA ALA A 438 -12.62 12.48 16.82
C ALA A 438 -12.64 12.76 18.33
N SER A 439 -13.81 13.12 18.89
CA SER A 439 -13.99 13.36 20.33
C SER A 439 -14.06 12.07 21.16
N THR A 440 -14.53 10.98 20.56
CA THR A 440 -14.77 9.68 21.23
C THR A 440 -14.38 8.52 20.31
N PRO A 441 -13.10 8.43 19.90
CA PRO A 441 -12.68 7.42 18.93
C PRO A 441 -12.87 6.01 19.49
N ASP A 442 -13.22 5.06 18.61
CA ASP A 442 -13.49 3.66 18.96
C ASP A 442 -12.77 2.69 18.01
N ASN A 443 -12.94 1.39 18.25
CA ASN A 443 -12.24 0.35 17.49
C ASN A 443 -12.99 -0.12 16.22
N ILE A 444 -14.08 0.52 15.85
CA ILE A 444 -14.85 0.23 14.62
C ILE A 444 -14.67 1.36 13.63
N PHE A 445 -14.92 2.60 14.08
CA PHE A 445 -14.84 3.79 13.24
C PHE A 445 -13.53 4.57 13.41
N GLY A 446 -12.70 4.23 14.38
CA GLY A 446 -11.53 5.04 14.71
C GLY A 446 -11.94 6.46 15.07
N TYR A 447 -11.26 7.44 14.50
CA TYR A 447 -11.61 8.86 14.61
C TYR A 447 -12.75 9.27 13.67
N GLY A 448 -13.32 8.33 12.91
CA GLY A 448 -14.45 8.53 12.02
C GLY A 448 -14.05 8.99 10.61
N ILE A 449 -15.03 9.50 9.87
CA ILE A 449 -14.88 9.96 8.48
C ILE A 449 -14.34 11.39 8.49
N PRO A 450 -13.15 11.67 7.89
CA PRO A 450 -12.59 13.00 7.87
C PRO A 450 -13.37 13.95 6.97
N ASN A 451 -13.74 15.13 7.49
CA ASN A 451 -14.28 16.24 6.70
C ASN A 451 -13.17 17.24 6.36
N PHE A 452 -12.63 17.17 5.15
CA PHE A 452 -11.50 17.99 4.74
C PHE A 452 -11.85 19.48 4.55
N GLU A 453 -13.12 19.86 4.46
CA GLU A 453 -13.55 21.26 4.41
C GLU A 453 -13.27 21.98 5.74
N LYS A 454 -13.44 21.29 6.87
CA LYS A 454 -13.27 21.87 8.22
C LYS A 454 -11.83 22.32 8.53
N VAL A 455 -10.86 21.88 7.74
CA VAL A 455 -9.46 22.30 7.97
C VAL A 455 -9.26 23.82 7.88
N PHE A 456 -10.09 24.52 7.11
CA PHE A 456 -10.00 25.98 6.96
C PHE A 456 -10.74 26.72 8.08
N GLU A 457 -11.69 26.10 8.76
CA GLU A 457 -12.39 26.66 9.92
C GLU A 457 -11.44 26.78 11.11
N THR A 458 -10.66 25.70 11.37
CA THR A 458 -9.69 25.67 12.48
C THR A 458 -8.49 26.59 12.25
N ALA A 459 -8.09 26.83 11.00
CA ALA A 459 -6.99 27.74 10.66
C ALA A 459 -7.35 29.23 10.90
N ASN A 460 -8.62 29.60 10.78
CA ASN A 460 -9.10 30.97 11.04
C ASN A 460 -9.25 31.28 12.54
N GLN A 461 -9.34 30.26 13.41
CA GLN A 461 -9.42 30.43 14.86
C GLN A 461 -8.04 30.58 15.54
N GLN A 462 -6.95 30.35 14.80
CA GLN A 462 -5.57 30.47 15.32
C GLN A 462 -4.82 31.72 14.81
N LYS A 463 -5.51 32.62 14.08
CA LYS A 463 -5.05 33.98 13.77
C LYS A 463 -5.63 34.97 14.75
#